data_5fa7960d515656ae1b978406fcd68714
#
_entry.id   5fa7960d515656ae1b978406fcd68714
#
_cell.length_a   1.000
_cell.length_b   1.000
_cell.length_c   1.000
_cell.angle_alpha   90.00
_cell.angle_beta   90.00
_cell.angle_gamma   90.00
#
_symmetry.space_group_name_H-M   'P 1'
#
loop_
_entity.id
_entity.type
_entity.pdbx_description
1 polymer ?
#
loop_
_entity_poly.entity_id
_entity_poly.type
_entity_poly.pdbx_seq_one_letter_code
_entity_poly.pdbx_strand_id
1 'polypeptide(L)'
;KGEIILRLEQEKTPVTVANFVSLAEGTNKFVSEEFKNKMFYNGLTFHRVMKNFMIQGGDYLGNGTGNPGYRFKDEFNETLSHSKAGILSMANGGPKTNGSQFFITHAETPWLDGIHTVFGEVVEGMTVVDSIANAAVANTNPIEPIVMETVTIIRNGKVAKNFNASKIMARYFKEEVAIELANKKKKESFLKDILNQKNKATITPSGLGIFKLKEGNGIKPQMGGKVNVYYAGFLEDGTI
;
A
#
# COMPACT_ATOMS: atom_id res chain seq x y z
N LYS A 1 -7.11 26.39 13.93
CA LYS A 1 -7.30 26.80 12.52
C LYS A 1 -8.72 26.53 12.03
N GLY A 2 -9.40 25.48 12.44
CA GLY A 2 -10.77 25.19 12.04
C GLY A 2 -11.01 23.71 11.74
N GLU A 3 -12.15 23.41 11.17
CA GLU A 3 -12.60 22.07 10.84
C GLU A 3 -12.38 21.76 9.35
N ILE A 4 -12.03 20.50 9.05
CA ILE A 4 -11.91 19.97 7.69
C ILE A 4 -12.84 18.75 7.63
N ILE A 5 -13.87 18.81 6.76
CA ILE A 5 -14.80 17.70 6.56
C ILE A 5 -14.39 16.93 5.31
N LEU A 6 -14.17 15.62 5.50
CA LEU A 6 -13.72 14.70 4.46
C LEU A 6 -14.88 13.75 4.09
N ARG A 7 -15.10 13.54 2.80
CA ARG A 7 -15.91 12.44 2.29
C ARG A 7 -15.00 11.28 1.93
N LEU A 8 -15.29 10.08 2.44
CA LEU A 8 -14.50 8.88 2.21
C LEU A 8 -15.15 7.98 1.15
N GLU A 9 -14.36 7.41 0.27
CA GLU A 9 -14.76 6.57 -0.87
C GLU A 9 -14.80 5.08 -0.49
N GLN A 10 -15.64 4.72 0.49
CA GLN A 10 -15.69 3.39 1.11
C GLN A 10 -16.08 2.25 0.16
N GLU A 11 -16.75 2.54 -0.98
CA GLU A 11 -17.13 1.54 -1.97
C GLU A 11 -16.02 1.27 -2.98
N LYS A 12 -15.17 2.28 -3.25
CA LYS A 12 -14.10 2.20 -4.25
C LYS A 12 -12.76 1.77 -3.64
N THR A 13 -12.50 2.15 -2.38
CA THR A 13 -11.26 1.85 -1.66
C THR A 13 -11.56 1.35 -0.24
N PRO A 14 -12.29 0.21 -0.12
CA PRO A 14 -12.84 -0.26 1.14
C PRO A 14 -11.78 -0.58 2.21
N VAL A 15 -10.62 -1.14 1.85
CA VAL A 15 -9.57 -1.47 2.83
C VAL A 15 -8.89 -0.19 3.31
N THR A 16 -8.60 0.75 2.42
CA THR A 16 -7.97 2.04 2.74
C THR A 16 -8.88 2.87 3.66
N VAL A 17 -10.17 2.96 3.33
CA VAL A 17 -11.15 3.64 4.20
C VAL A 17 -11.30 2.91 5.52
N ALA A 18 -11.32 1.57 5.54
CA ALA A 18 -11.39 0.80 6.77
C ALA A 18 -10.16 0.99 7.66
N ASN A 19 -8.98 1.09 7.05
CA ASN A 19 -7.74 1.44 7.75
C ASN A 19 -7.88 2.80 8.44
N PHE A 20 -8.22 3.85 7.69
CA PHE A 20 -8.35 5.21 8.22
C PHE A 20 -9.41 5.28 9.34
N VAL A 21 -10.60 4.72 9.09
CA VAL A 21 -11.72 4.71 10.05
C VAL A 21 -11.36 3.94 11.33
N SER A 22 -10.78 2.74 11.20
CA SER A 22 -10.45 1.94 12.38
C SER A 22 -9.31 2.55 13.22
N LEU A 23 -8.37 3.26 12.60
CA LEU A 23 -7.35 4.04 13.31
C LEU A 23 -7.97 5.26 14.01
N ALA A 24 -8.83 6.01 13.33
CA ALA A 24 -9.52 7.17 13.92
C ALA A 24 -10.38 6.79 15.13
N GLU A 25 -11.07 5.64 15.07
CA GLU A 25 -11.94 5.15 16.14
C GLU A 25 -11.22 4.32 17.23
N GLY A 26 -9.92 4.02 17.05
CA GLY A 26 -9.17 3.18 17.98
C GLY A 26 -9.61 1.70 17.98
N THR A 27 -10.27 1.25 16.92
CA THR A 27 -10.84 -0.11 16.82
C THR A 27 -9.97 -1.07 16.00
N ASN A 28 -8.84 -0.61 15.50
CA ASN A 28 -7.90 -1.41 14.71
C ASN A 28 -7.09 -2.35 15.62
N LYS A 29 -7.23 -3.66 15.42
CA LYS A 29 -6.57 -4.69 16.24
C LYS A 29 -5.17 -5.07 15.75
N PHE A 30 -4.75 -4.57 14.59
CA PHE A 30 -3.48 -4.93 13.93
C PHE A 30 -2.36 -3.92 14.22
N VAL A 31 -2.68 -2.83 14.90
CA VAL A 31 -1.69 -1.85 15.36
C VAL A 31 -0.73 -2.44 16.38
N SER A 32 0.44 -1.84 16.51
CA SER A 32 1.37 -2.14 17.62
C SER A 32 0.68 -1.96 18.97
N GLU A 33 1.16 -2.69 20.01
CA GLU A 33 0.53 -2.72 21.34
C GLU A 33 0.30 -1.32 21.94
N GLU A 34 1.23 -0.41 21.68
CA GLU A 34 1.18 0.97 22.17
C GLU A 34 0.01 1.79 21.61
N PHE A 35 -0.56 1.39 20.45
CA PHE A 35 -1.68 2.09 19.79
C PHE A 35 -3.03 1.40 19.97
N LYS A 36 -3.08 0.23 20.60
CA LYS A 36 -4.34 -0.49 20.81
C LYS A 36 -5.34 0.32 21.65
N ASN A 37 -6.58 0.33 21.19
CA ASN A 37 -7.70 1.05 21.81
C ASN A 37 -7.48 2.57 21.95
N LYS A 38 -6.59 3.15 21.13
CA LYS A 38 -6.36 4.59 21.06
C LYS A 38 -6.86 5.16 19.75
N MET A 39 -7.50 6.31 19.78
CA MET A 39 -7.81 7.11 18.60
C MET A 39 -6.51 7.63 18.01
N PHE A 40 -5.97 6.89 17.02
CA PHE A 40 -4.59 7.01 16.54
C PHE A 40 -4.23 8.42 16.09
N TYR A 41 -5.15 9.11 15.41
CA TYR A 41 -4.87 10.41 14.81
C TYR A 41 -4.97 11.60 15.75
N ASN A 42 -5.61 11.45 16.91
CA ASN A 42 -5.79 12.54 17.86
C ASN A 42 -4.44 12.98 18.44
N GLY A 43 -4.16 14.26 18.35
CA GLY A 43 -2.90 14.84 18.81
C GLY A 43 -1.73 14.75 17.82
N LEU A 44 -1.90 14.08 16.67
CA LEU A 44 -0.87 14.04 15.63
C LEU A 44 -0.82 15.36 14.85
N THR A 45 0.32 15.64 14.23
CA THR A 45 0.54 16.87 13.49
C THR A 45 0.52 16.66 11.97
N PHE A 46 0.27 17.73 11.24
CA PHE A 46 0.68 17.86 9.85
C PHE A 46 2.18 18.15 9.83
N HIS A 47 2.98 17.12 9.76
CA HIS A 47 4.45 17.21 9.90
C HIS A 47 5.16 17.60 8.61
N ARG A 48 4.50 17.53 7.45
CA ARG A 48 5.06 17.95 6.16
C ARG A 48 4.05 18.77 5.41
N VAL A 49 4.42 20.01 5.12
CA VAL A 49 3.55 21.00 4.46
C VAL A 49 4.30 21.61 3.30
N MET A 50 3.72 21.53 2.12
CA MET A 50 4.28 22.12 0.90
C MET A 50 3.18 22.87 0.14
N LYS A 51 3.27 24.19 0.15
CA LYS A 51 2.38 25.09 -0.61
C LYS A 51 2.35 24.68 -2.08
N ASN A 52 1.18 24.73 -2.71
CA ASN A 52 0.92 24.32 -4.09
C ASN A 52 1.22 22.85 -4.37
N PHE A 53 1.28 22.01 -3.34
CA PHE A 53 1.42 20.58 -3.48
C PHE A 53 0.47 19.85 -2.52
N MET A 54 0.80 19.72 -1.22
CA MET A 54 -0.02 18.97 -0.26
C MET A 54 0.31 19.32 1.20
N ILE A 55 -0.58 18.90 2.10
CA ILE A 55 -0.32 18.83 3.53
C ILE A 55 -0.40 17.36 3.96
N GLN A 56 0.60 16.86 4.69
CA GLN A 56 0.74 15.45 5.07
C GLN A 56 0.77 15.31 6.59
N GLY A 57 -0.01 14.34 7.09
CA GLY A 57 -0.12 14.00 8.50
C GLY A 57 -0.24 12.49 8.71
N GLY A 58 -0.67 12.10 9.93
CA GLY A 58 -0.90 10.69 10.27
C GLY A 58 0.36 9.90 10.65
N ASP A 59 1.47 10.60 10.89
CA ASP A 59 2.71 10.03 11.41
C ASP A 59 2.84 10.34 12.91
N TYR A 60 2.89 9.31 13.74
CA TYR A 60 3.01 9.48 15.18
C TYR A 60 4.40 9.98 15.63
N LEU A 61 5.44 9.76 14.81
CA LEU A 61 6.78 10.28 15.04
C LEU A 61 6.96 11.72 14.51
N GLY A 62 6.09 12.17 13.61
CA GLY A 62 6.16 13.52 13.03
C GLY A 62 7.38 13.77 12.15
N ASN A 63 8.04 12.75 11.63
CA ASN A 63 9.25 12.82 10.82
C ASN A 63 9.18 12.07 9.48
N GLY A 64 8.02 11.50 9.15
CA GLY A 64 7.77 10.75 7.91
C GLY A 64 8.05 9.25 8.00
N THR A 65 8.56 8.73 9.12
CA THR A 65 8.98 7.32 9.24
C THR A 65 8.04 6.45 10.07
N GLY A 66 7.12 7.06 10.83
CA GLY A 66 6.18 6.34 11.69
C GLY A 66 5.13 5.57 10.89
N ASN A 67 4.70 4.44 11.44
CA ASN A 67 3.62 3.62 10.91
C ASN A 67 2.84 2.97 12.07
N PRO A 68 1.62 2.48 11.85
CA PRO A 68 0.79 1.95 12.93
C PRO A 68 1.19 0.54 13.40
N GLY A 69 2.30 -0.02 12.90
CA GLY A 69 2.77 -1.37 13.20
C GLY A 69 2.50 -2.38 12.09
N TYR A 70 1.92 -1.94 10.98
CA TYR A 70 1.67 -2.78 9.80
C TYR A 70 1.69 -1.94 8.52
N ARG A 71 1.67 -2.64 7.39
CA ARG A 71 1.50 -2.07 6.05
C ARG A 71 0.39 -2.81 5.32
N PHE A 72 -0.22 -2.14 4.34
CA PHE A 72 -1.26 -2.73 3.50
C PHE A 72 -1.14 -2.28 2.04
N LYS A 73 -1.85 -3.00 1.17
CA LYS A 73 -1.80 -2.82 -0.28
C LYS A 73 -2.44 -1.52 -0.74
N ASP A 74 -2.08 -1.12 -1.95
CA ASP A 74 -2.74 -0.04 -2.68
C ASP A 74 -4.12 -0.48 -3.19
N GLU A 75 -5.05 0.47 -3.32
CA GLU A 75 -6.37 0.30 -3.93
C GLU A 75 -6.59 1.40 -4.96
N PHE A 76 -6.10 1.19 -6.18
CA PHE A 76 -6.32 2.15 -7.27
C PHE A 76 -7.68 1.93 -7.90
N ASN A 77 -8.40 3.03 -8.16
CA ASN A 77 -9.69 3.04 -8.84
C ASN A 77 -9.67 4.10 -9.95
N GLU A 78 -9.99 3.71 -11.17
CA GLU A 78 -9.91 4.56 -12.37
C GLU A 78 -10.76 5.85 -12.29
N THR A 79 -11.77 5.88 -11.42
CA THR A 79 -12.62 7.06 -11.22
C THR A 79 -12.11 8.00 -10.12
N LEU A 80 -10.99 7.66 -9.47
CA LEU A 80 -10.37 8.45 -8.42
C LEU A 80 -8.98 8.90 -8.87
N SER A 81 -8.77 10.21 -8.86
CA SER A 81 -7.50 10.81 -9.32
C SER A 81 -7.16 12.06 -8.51
N HIS A 82 -5.90 12.47 -8.58
CA HIS A 82 -5.40 13.70 -7.96
C HIS A 82 -5.64 14.94 -8.84
N SER A 83 -6.84 15.09 -9.37
CA SER A 83 -7.21 16.06 -10.41
C SER A 83 -7.46 17.47 -9.91
N LYS A 84 -7.42 17.70 -8.60
CA LYS A 84 -7.71 19.02 -7.99
C LYS A 84 -7.10 19.13 -6.59
N ALA A 85 -7.14 20.32 -6.01
CA ALA A 85 -6.92 20.52 -4.58
C ALA A 85 -8.02 19.84 -3.75
N GLY A 86 -7.69 19.45 -2.51
CA GLY A 86 -8.62 18.80 -1.57
C GLY A 86 -8.78 17.29 -1.74
N ILE A 87 -7.98 16.63 -2.56
CA ILE A 87 -7.98 15.17 -2.67
C ILE A 87 -7.26 14.56 -1.46
N LEU A 88 -7.91 13.60 -0.82
CA LEU A 88 -7.37 12.82 0.29
C LEU A 88 -6.76 11.52 -0.24
N SER A 89 -5.47 11.30 0.03
CA SER A 89 -4.71 10.19 -0.51
C SER A 89 -3.72 9.62 0.51
N MET A 90 -3.33 8.35 0.36
CA MET A 90 -2.36 7.69 1.23
C MET A 90 -0.92 8.09 0.88
N ALA A 91 -0.15 8.45 1.89
CA ALA A 91 1.31 8.50 1.77
C ALA A 91 1.89 7.09 1.89
N ASN A 92 2.85 6.76 1.02
CA ASN A 92 3.54 5.47 1.01
C ASN A 92 5.01 5.63 0.59
N GLY A 93 5.81 4.63 0.83
CA GLY A 93 7.21 4.51 0.41
C GLY A 93 7.42 3.56 -0.77
N GLY A 94 6.39 3.35 -1.60
CA GLY A 94 6.34 2.43 -2.72
C GLY A 94 5.16 1.46 -2.63
N PRO A 95 5.01 0.53 -3.59
CA PRO A 95 3.88 -0.38 -3.65
C PRO A 95 3.65 -1.17 -2.35
N LYS A 96 2.40 -1.27 -1.90
CA LYS A 96 1.98 -2.04 -0.71
C LYS A 96 2.62 -1.59 0.61
N THR A 97 2.99 -0.32 0.73
CA THR A 97 3.59 0.23 1.95
C THR A 97 2.70 1.25 2.66
N ASN A 98 1.41 1.29 2.35
CA ASN A 98 0.46 2.15 3.05
C ASN A 98 0.40 1.81 4.54
N GLY A 99 0.27 2.83 5.38
CA GLY A 99 0.15 2.70 6.84
C GLY A 99 -0.90 3.64 7.40
N SER A 100 -0.50 4.58 8.26
CA SER A 100 -1.38 5.59 8.83
C SER A 100 -1.23 6.96 8.15
N GLN A 101 -0.13 7.22 7.44
CA GLN A 101 0.14 8.53 6.88
C GLN A 101 -0.74 8.81 5.66
N PHE A 102 -1.27 10.00 5.60
CA PHE A 102 -2.10 10.50 4.51
C PHE A 102 -1.73 11.94 4.15
N PHE A 103 -2.17 12.38 2.99
CA PHE A 103 -2.05 13.78 2.60
C PHE A 103 -3.34 14.31 1.98
N ILE A 104 -3.50 15.63 2.04
CA ILE A 104 -4.56 16.37 1.34
C ILE A 104 -3.86 17.28 0.33
N THR A 105 -4.23 17.16 -0.93
CA THR A 105 -3.65 17.98 -2.00
C THR A 105 -4.03 19.45 -1.86
N HIS A 106 -3.10 20.35 -2.17
CA HIS A 106 -3.32 21.80 -2.24
C HIS A 106 -3.35 22.31 -3.68
N ALA A 107 -3.06 21.45 -4.65
CA ALA A 107 -3.19 21.67 -6.09
C ALA A 107 -3.48 20.32 -6.77
N GLU A 108 -3.74 20.32 -8.07
CA GLU A 108 -3.75 19.09 -8.86
C GLU A 108 -2.35 18.45 -8.91
N THR A 109 -2.30 17.13 -8.79
CA THR A 109 -1.04 16.37 -8.76
C THR A 109 -1.16 15.05 -9.54
N PRO A 110 -1.45 15.11 -10.86
CA PRO A 110 -1.81 13.92 -11.65
C PRO A 110 -0.67 12.90 -11.76
N TRP A 111 0.57 13.28 -11.54
CA TRP A 111 1.72 12.37 -11.48
C TRP A 111 1.71 11.40 -10.30
N LEU A 112 0.80 11.58 -9.33
CA LEU A 112 0.59 10.67 -8.19
C LEU A 112 -0.46 9.58 -8.50
N ASP A 113 -1.17 9.66 -9.62
CA ASP A 113 -2.18 8.68 -10.02
C ASP A 113 -1.51 7.32 -10.28
N GLY A 114 -2.14 6.24 -9.77
CA GLY A 114 -1.57 4.90 -9.84
C GLY A 114 -0.35 4.65 -8.94
N ILE A 115 0.07 5.63 -8.12
CA ILE A 115 1.17 5.52 -7.15
C ILE A 115 0.65 5.64 -5.72
N HIS A 116 -0.27 6.58 -5.48
CA HIS A 116 -0.89 6.81 -4.19
C HIS A 116 -2.39 6.55 -4.25
N THR A 117 -2.93 5.88 -3.25
CA THR A 117 -4.36 5.54 -3.19
C THR A 117 -5.19 6.74 -2.79
N VAL A 118 -5.96 7.28 -3.73
CA VAL A 118 -7.02 8.28 -3.43
C VAL A 118 -8.17 7.56 -2.73
N PHE A 119 -8.58 8.04 -1.55
CA PHE A 119 -9.65 7.40 -0.78
C PHE A 119 -10.69 8.37 -0.23
N GLY A 120 -10.62 9.64 -0.63
CA GLY A 120 -11.59 10.66 -0.25
C GLY A 120 -11.28 12.05 -0.80
N GLU A 121 -12.06 13.00 -0.38
CA GLU A 121 -11.85 14.42 -0.70
C GLU A 121 -12.39 15.33 0.39
N VAL A 122 -11.90 16.56 0.45
CA VAL A 122 -12.43 17.64 1.28
C VAL A 122 -13.74 18.12 0.69
N VAL A 123 -14.80 18.10 1.49
CA VAL A 123 -16.13 18.65 1.12
C VAL A 123 -16.38 20.00 1.77
N GLU A 124 -15.79 20.24 2.94
CA GLU A 124 -15.83 21.54 3.63
C GLU A 124 -14.48 21.80 4.30
N GLY A 125 -14.10 23.07 4.45
CA GLY A 125 -12.89 23.46 5.16
C GLY A 125 -11.64 23.60 4.28
N MET A 126 -11.75 23.78 2.94
CA MET A 126 -10.59 24.06 2.08
C MET A 126 -9.82 25.31 2.53
N THR A 127 -10.49 26.33 3.07
CA THR A 127 -9.82 27.50 3.66
C THR A 127 -8.91 27.16 4.83
N VAL A 128 -9.24 26.10 5.59
CA VAL A 128 -8.38 25.56 6.66
C VAL A 128 -7.17 24.85 6.05
N VAL A 129 -7.37 24.04 5.00
CA VAL A 129 -6.27 23.42 4.24
C VAL A 129 -5.33 24.48 3.70
N ASP A 130 -5.87 25.55 3.07
CA ASP A 130 -5.08 26.69 2.58
C ASP A 130 -4.30 27.38 3.71
N SER A 131 -4.95 27.60 4.87
CA SER A 131 -4.29 28.18 6.04
C SER A 131 -3.16 27.31 6.58
N ILE A 132 -3.28 25.99 6.49
CA ILE A 132 -2.21 25.04 6.85
C ILE A 132 -1.10 25.09 5.80
N ALA A 133 -1.44 25.02 4.52
CA ALA A 133 -0.49 25.00 3.41
C ALA A 133 0.35 26.30 3.30
N ASN A 134 -0.17 27.41 3.84
CA ASN A 134 0.53 28.70 3.91
C ASN A 134 1.22 28.95 5.26
N ALA A 135 1.29 27.97 6.15
CA ALA A 135 2.01 28.10 7.40
C ALA A 135 3.52 28.26 7.17
N ALA A 136 4.19 28.99 8.06
CA ALA A 136 5.65 29.08 8.04
C ALA A 136 6.29 27.72 8.31
N VAL A 137 7.22 27.32 7.46
CA VAL A 137 7.90 26.02 7.55
C VAL A 137 9.42 26.17 7.61
N ALA A 138 10.07 25.28 8.34
CA ALA A 138 11.51 25.04 8.24
C ALA A 138 11.70 23.79 7.37
N ASN A 139 12.25 23.95 6.17
CA ASN A 139 12.22 22.97 5.07
C ASN A 139 10.78 22.65 4.64
N THR A 140 10.16 21.63 5.19
CA THR A 140 8.75 21.28 4.92
C THR A 140 7.95 21.07 6.21
N ASN A 141 8.60 21.19 7.38
CA ASN A 141 7.95 20.99 8.67
C ASN A 141 7.45 22.35 9.20
N PRO A 142 6.18 22.49 9.58
CA PRO A 142 5.66 23.71 10.19
C PRO A 142 6.47 24.11 11.42
N ILE A 143 6.88 25.40 11.49
CA ILE A 143 7.61 25.94 12.64
C ILE A 143 6.73 25.86 13.90
N GLU A 144 5.47 26.26 13.76
CA GLU A 144 4.45 26.12 14.81
C GLU A 144 3.68 24.81 14.54
N PRO A 145 3.67 23.86 15.48
CA PRO A 145 2.98 22.58 15.28
C PRO A 145 1.50 22.77 14.94
N ILE A 146 1.05 22.12 13.88
CA ILE A 146 -0.35 22.14 13.45
C ILE A 146 -0.96 20.78 13.81
N VAL A 147 -1.71 20.77 14.89
CA VAL A 147 -2.24 19.54 15.52
C VAL A 147 -3.62 19.20 14.99
N MET A 148 -3.85 17.95 14.71
CA MET A 148 -5.19 17.34 14.57
C MET A 148 -5.71 17.03 15.97
N GLU A 149 -6.50 17.93 16.55
CA GLU A 149 -7.00 17.77 17.92
C GLU A 149 -7.88 16.52 18.05
N THR A 150 -8.82 16.37 17.14
CA THR A 150 -9.73 15.21 17.08
C THR A 150 -10.03 14.84 15.64
N VAL A 151 -10.14 13.52 15.39
CA VAL A 151 -10.63 12.97 14.12
C VAL A 151 -11.86 12.13 14.43
N THR A 152 -13.04 12.60 13.99
CA THR A 152 -14.32 11.98 14.28
C THR A 152 -14.93 11.38 13.02
N ILE A 153 -15.44 10.16 13.12
CA ILE A 153 -16.12 9.47 12.02
C ILE A 153 -17.61 9.66 12.10
N ILE A 154 -18.18 10.33 11.09
CA ILE A 154 -19.62 10.55 10.96
C ILE A 154 -20.16 9.58 9.90
N ARG A 155 -21.23 8.84 10.25
CA ARG A 155 -21.84 7.85 9.36
C ARG A 155 -23.22 8.32 8.90
N ASN A 156 -23.29 8.87 7.68
CA ASN A 156 -24.55 9.30 7.08
C ASN A 156 -25.07 8.26 6.08
N GLY A 157 -26.34 7.91 6.20
CA GLY A 157 -27.00 6.95 5.33
C GLY A 157 -26.75 5.48 5.69
N LYS A 158 -27.50 4.59 5.06
CA LYS A 158 -27.52 3.15 5.36
C LYS A 158 -26.17 2.47 5.05
N VAL A 159 -25.53 2.85 3.94
CA VAL A 159 -24.27 2.25 3.50
C VAL A 159 -23.17 2.55 4.51
N ALA A 160 -23.00 3.82 4.90
CA ALA A 160 -22.00 4.22 5.88
C ALA A 160 -22.26 3.61 7.27
N LYS A 161 -23.53 3.50 7.72
CA LYS A 161 -23.88 2.86 8.99
C LYS A 161 -23.55 1.37 9.03
N ASN A 162 -23.61 0.69 7.88
CA ASN A 162 -23.27 -0.73 7.74
C ASN A 162 -21.78 -0.98 7.50
N PHE A 163 -20.98 0.06 7.29
CA PHE A 163 -19.54 -0.07 7.04
C PHE A 163 -18.82 -0.46 8.32
N ASN A 164 -18.33 -1.70 8.37
CA ASN A 164 -17.60 -2.23 9.52
C ASN A 164 -16.10 -2.32 9.23
N ALA A 165 -15.38 -1.26 9.58
CA ALA A 165 -13.96 -1.10 9.35
C ALA A 165 -13.13 -2.25 9.95
N SER A 166 -13.39 -2.60 11.22
CA SER A 166 -12.64 -3.68 11.91
C SER A 166 -12.83 -5.04 11.23
N LYS A 167 -14.03 -5.34 10.73
CA LYS A 167 -14.31 -6.59 10.01
C LYS A 167 -13.61 -6.63 8.65
N ILE A 168 -13.56 -5.50 7.94
CA ILE A 168 -12.88 -5.39 6.65
C ILE A 168 -11.37 -5.58 6.84
N MET A 169 -10.75 -4.92 7.81
CA MET A 169 -9.35 -5.08 8.14
C MET A 169 -9.01 -6.53 8.54
N ALA A 170 -9.85 -7.16 9.36
CA ALA A 170 -9.65 -8.55 9.76
C ALA A 170 -9.72 -9.53 8.58
N ARG A 171 -10.66 -9.32 7.64
CA ARG A 171 -10.74 -10.11 6.41
C ARG A 171 -9.50 -9.90 5.55
N TYR A 172 -9.10 -8.66 5.32
CA TYR A 172 -7.94 -8.32 4.52
C TYR A 172 -6.67 -9.01 5.04
N PHE A 173 -6.33 -8.87 6.32
CA PHE A 173 -5.13 -9.50 6.86
C PHE A 173 -5.20 -11.04 6.88
N LYS A 174 -6.38 -11.61 7.06
CA LYS A 174 -6.55 -13.07 6.94
C LYS A 174 -6.28 -13.55 5.51
N GLU A 175 -6.73 -12.81 4.51
CA GLU A 175 -6.49 -13.12 3.09
C GLU A 175 -5.01 -12.96 2.72
N GLU A 176 -4.34 -11.90 3.19
CA GLU A 176 -2.89 -11.69 2.96
C GLU A 176 -2.05 -12.82 3.56
N VAL A 177 -2.34 -13.24 4.79
CA VAL A 177 -1.66 -14.39 5.43
C VAL A 177 -1.87 -15.68 4.63
N ALA A 178 -3.09 -15.91 4.12
CA ALA A 178 -3.37 -17.08 3.31
C ALA A 178 -2.61 -17.08 1.97
N ILE A 179 -2.50 -15.91 1.32
CA ILE A 179 -1.73 -15.71 0.08
C ILE A 179 -0.24 -15.95 0.33
N GLU A 180 0.31 -15.38 1.40
CA GLU A 180 1.72 -15.57 1.77
C GLU A 180 2.05 -17.03 2.04
N LEU A 181 1.20 -17.73 2.79
CA LEU A 181 1.35 -19.16 3.06
C LEU A 181 1.28 -20.01 1.78
N ALA A 182 0.36 -19.68 0.86
CA ALA A 182 0.26 -20.36 -0.42
C ALA A 182 1.50 -20.14 -1.29
N ASN A 183 2.03 -18.91 -1.33
CA ASN A 183 3.24 -18.58 -2.06
C ASN A 183 4.47 -19.29 -1.47
N LYS A 184 4.58 -19.34 -0.14
CA LYS A 184 5.63 -20.08 0.56
C LYS A 184 5.60 -21.58 0.19
N LYS A 185 4.43 -22.22 0.24
CA LYS A 185 4.27 -23.63 -0.16
C LYS A 185 4.64 -23.88 -1.63
N LYS A 186 4.24 -22.97 -2.54
CA LYS A 186 4.62 -23.06 -3.95
C LYS A 186 6.14 -22.98 -4.12
N LYS A 187 6.80 -22.04 -3.43
CA LYS A 187 8.26 -21.88 -3.46
C LYS A 187 8.95 -23.14 -2.90
N GLU A 188 8.50 -23.66 -1.77
CA GLU A 188 9.06 -24.89 -1.17
C GLU A 188 8.91 -26.10 -2.11
N SER A 189 7.74 -26.29 -2.75
CA SER A 189 7.52 -27.35 -3.74
C SER A 189 8.45 -27.18 -4.93
N PHE A 190 8.55 -25.99 -5.49
CA PHE A 190 9.45 -25.69 -6.61
C PHE A 190 10.91 -26.03 -6.27
N LEU A 191 11.40 -25.59 -5.13
CA LEU A 191 12.78 -25.85 -4.69
C LEU A 191 13.03 -27.36 -4.51
N LYS A 192 12.06 -28.10 -3.97
CA LYS A 192 12.14 -29.57 -3.85
C LYS A 192 12.23 -30.25 -5.21
N ASP A 193 11.46 -29.78 -6.19
CA ASP A 193 11.49 -30.32 -7.55
C ASP A 193 12.82 -30.01 -8.24
N ILE A 194 13.34 -28.81 -8.11
CA ILE A 194 14.69 -28.43 -8.62
C ILE A 194 15.78 -29.30 -8.01
N LEU A 195 15.75 -29.52 -6.70
CA LEU A 195 16.74 -30.35 -6.01
C LEU A 195 16.67 -31.81 -6.51
N ASN A 196 15.45 -32.34 -6.70
CA ASN A 196 15.26 -33.68 -7.24
C ASN A 196 15.78 -33.79 -8.69
N GLN A 197 15.55 -32.80 -9.53
CA GLN A 197 16.08 -32.72 -10.89
C GLN A 197 17.60 -32.62 -10.90
N LYS A 198 18.19 -31.75 -10.04
CA LYS A 198 19.65 -31.60 -9.88
C LYS A 198 20.30 -32.94 -9.51
N ASN A 199 19.72 -33.70 -8.57
CA ASN A 199 20.24 -34.99 -8.14
C ASN A 199 20.17 -36.09 -9.22
N LYS A 200 19.30 -35.94 -10.22
CA LYS A 200 19.12 -36.86 -11.34
C LYS A 200 19.77 -36.37 -12.65
N ALA A 201 20.35 -35.19 -12.63
CA ALA A 201 20.94 -34.58 -13.82
C ALA A 201 22.21 -35.32 -14.25
N THR A 202 22.40 -35.48 -15.56
CA THR A 202 23.64 -35.92 -16.16
C THR A 202 24.59 -34.72 -16.24
N ILE A 203 25.78 -34.87 -15.67
CA ILE A 203 26.81 -33.81 -15.70
C ILE A 203 27.62 -33.94 -16.97
N THR A 204 27.73 -32.86 -17.73
CA THR A 204 28.58 -32.78 -18.93
C THR A 204 30.07 -32.58 -18.54
N PRO A 205 30.99 -32.76 -19.46
CA PRO A 205 32.43 -32.49 -19.21
C PRO A 205 32.72 -31.03 -18.84
N SER A 206 31.83 -30.08 -19.23
CA SER A 206 31.93 -28.67 -18.84
C SER A 206 31.35 -28.34 -17.47
N GLY A 207 30.81 -29.35 -16.74
CA GLY A 207 30.19 -29.19 -15.44
C GLY A 207 28.71 -28.79 -15.49
N LEU A 208 28.11 -28.69 -16.68
CA LEU A 208 26.67 -28.39 -16.82
C LEU A 208 25.83 -29.63 -16.47
N GLY A 209 24.89 -29.50 -15.54
CA GLY A 209 23.90 -30.53 -15.24
C GLY A 209 22.71 -30.46 -16.20
N ILE A 210 22.39 -31.55 -16.85
CA ILE A 210 21.23 -31.68 -17.77
C ILE A 210 20.23 -32.68 -17.20
N PHE A 211 19.02 -32.22 -16.92
CA PHE A 211 17.88 -33.08 -16.58
C PHE A 211 16.80 -32.95 -17.64
N LYS A 212 16.53 -34.05 -18.35
CA LYS A 212 15.53 -34.08 -19.41
C LYS A 212 14.14 -34.36 -18.83
N LEU A 213 13.25 -33.39 -18.88
CA LEU A 213 11.88 -33.50 -18.36
C LEU A 213 11.01 -34.43 -19.22
N LYS A 214 11.20 -34.39 -20.56
CA LYS A 214 10.43 -35.14 -21.53
C LYS A 214 11.26 -35.43 -22.76
N GLU A 215 11.18 -36.67 -23.26
CA GLU A 215 11.75 -36.99 -24.56
C GLU A 215 10.89 -36.41 -25.69
N GLY A 216 11.56 -35.82 -26.67
CA GLY A 216 10.91 -35.41 -27.91
C GLY A 216 10.76 -36.60 -28.86
N ASN A 217 9.65 -36.62 -29.58
CA ASN A 217 9.35 -37.61 -30.64
C ASN A 217 9.37 -36.97 -32.05
N GLY A 218 9.78 -35.71 -32.16
CA GLY A 218 9.88 -35.00 -33.44
C GLY A 218 11.17 -35.24 -34.19
N ILE A 219 11.25 -34.66 -35.40
CA ILE A 219 12.44 -34.72 -36.23
C ILE A 219 13.53 -33.87 -35.56
N LYS A 220 14.76 -34.44 -35.45
CA LYS A 220 15.90 -33.68 -34.95
C LYS A 220 16.31 -32.62 -35.97
N PRO A 221 16.54 -31.36 -35.58
CA PRO A 221 17.01 -30.32 -36.47
C PRO A 221 18.38 -30.67 -37.07
N GLN A 222 18.55 -30.36 -38.33
CA GLN A 222 19.87 -30.53 -38.98
C GLN A 222 20.81 -29.38 -38.54
N MET A 223 22.12 -29.62 -38.66
CA MET A 223 23.14 -28.61 -38.39
C MET A 223 22.90 -27.36 -39.26
N GLY A 224 22.86 -26.17 -38.66
CA GLY A 224 22.54 -24.89 -39.30
C GLY A 224 21.04 -24.60 -39.43
N GLY A 225 20.14 -25.49 -39.03
CA GLY A 225 18.70 -25.28 -39.01
C GLY A 225 18.29 -24.25 -37.95
N LYS A 226 17.25 -23.44 -38.26
CA LYS A 226 16.65 -22.55 -37.28
C LYS A 226 15.69 -23.29 -36.38
N VAL A 227 15.81 -23.09 -35.04
CA VAL A 227 14.94 -23.65 -34.03
C VAL A 227 14.36 -22.53 -33.15
N ASN A 228 13.11 -22.68 -32.71
CA ASN A 228 12.52 -21.81 -31.73
C ASN A 228 12.72 -22.45 -30.34
N VAL A 229 13.31 -21.71 -29.42
CA VAL A 229 13.57 -22.16 -28.05
C VAL A 229 12.84 -21.21 -27.11
N TYR A 230 12.03 -21.80 -26.21
CA TYR A 230 11.48 -21.08 -25.05
C TYR A 230 12.31 -21.46 -23.83
N TYR A 231 12.74 -20.46 -23.06
CA TYR A 231 13.50 -20.69 -21.84
C TYR A 231 12.99 -19.81 -20.70
N ALA A 232 13.13 -20.29 -19.48
CA ALA A 232 12.98 -19.50 -18.26
C ALA A 232 14.18 -19.78 -17.36
N GLY A 233 14.81 -18.71 -16.86
CA GLY A 233 15.90 -18.80 -15.91
C GLY A 233 15.41 -18.58 -14.49
N PHE A 234 15.88 -19.38 -13.55
CA PHE A 234 15.59 -19.22 -12.13
C PHE A 234 16.91 -19.26 -11.34
N LEU A 235 17.01 -18.42 -10.33
CA LEU A 235 18.09 -18.53 -9.34
C LEU A 235 17.87 -19.75 -8.44
N GLU A 236 18.91 -20.19 -7.72
CA GLU A 236 18.79 -21.35 -6.82
C GLU A 236 17.73 -21.18 -5.72
N ASP A 237 17.37 -19.95 -5.40
CA ASP A 237 16.30 -19.64 -4.43
C ASP A 237 14.90 -19.59 -5.04
N GLY A 238 14.77 -19.86 -6.37
CA GLY A 238 13.50 -19.87 -7.11
C GLY A 238 13.04 -18.49 -7.59
N THR A 239 13.86 -17.45 -7.52
CA THR A 239 13.58 -16.14 -8.12
C THR A 239 13.93 -16.13 -9.62
N ILE A 240 13.24 -15.29 -10.41
CA ILE A 240 13.48 -15.08 -11.85
C ILE A 240 14.38 -13.88 -12.04
#